data_e7ab731c425d5a03b23a01bfbb3b8ff9
#
_entry.id   e7ab731c425d5a03b23a01bfbb3b8ff9
#
_cell.length_a   1.000
_cell.length_b   1.000
_cell.length_c   1.000
_cell.angle_alpha   90.00
_cell.angle_beta   90.00
_cell.angle_gamma   90.00
#
_symmetry.space_group_name_H-M   'P 1'
#
loop_
_entity.id
_entity.type
_entity.pdbx_description
1 polymer ?
#
loop_
_entity_poly.entity_id
_entity_poly.type
_entity_poly.pdbx_seq_one_letter_code
_entity_poly.pdbx_strand_id
1 'polypeptide(L)'
;MIIQLDFDGTLVNFNYPLVGNLNLGCKEVVTKLFEKGHTIHLNTYRANISTIDLEIALEFLKNNEFMQFISSVNAQKRLPPSWDIDAAIELNELFLDDDSDGIPLKWDQTGKMKMVDWRVVKSLLKQKGLI
;
A
#
# COMPACT_ATOMS: atom_id res chain seq x y z
N MET A 1 -13.03 7.59 -1.25
CA MET A 1 -12.64 7.24 0.13
C MET A 1 -11.16 7.50 0.35
N ILE A 2 -10.73 7.45 1.60
CA ILE A 2 -9.32 7.57 1.95
C ILE A 2 -8.67 6.20 1.86
N ILE A 3 -7.52 6.13 1.18
CA ILE A 3 -6.71 4.91 1.08
C ILE A 3 -5.45 5.12 1.90
N GLN A 4 -5.24 4.27 2.91
CA GLN A 4 -4.02 4.22 3.70
C GLN A 4 -3.12 3.18 3.06
N LEU A 5 -2.06 3.62 2.40
CA LEU A 5 -1.19 2.78 1.57
C LEU A 5 0.15 2.54 2.25
N ASP A 6 0.44 1.30 2.57
CA ASP A 6 1.70 0.87 3.13
C ASP A 6 2.80 0.76 2.05
N PHE A 7 4.06 0.67 2.47
CA PHE A 7 5.20 0.62 1.57
C PHE A 7 5.89 -0.76 1.56
N ASP A 8 6.63 -1.10 2.62
CA ASP A 8 7.36 -2.37 2.70
C ASP A 8 6.41 -3.56 2.81
N GLY A 9 6.55 -4.56 1.94
CA GLY A 9 5.64 -5.71 1.89
C GLY A 9 4.33 -5.45 1.16
N THR A 10 4.10 -4.24 0.67
CA THR A 10 2.89 -3.81 -0.04
C THR A 10 3.21 -3.31 -1.44
N LEU A 11 3.88 -2.18 -1.55
CA LEU A 11 4.33 -1.63 -2.85
C LEU A 11 5.63 -2.26 -3.33
N VAL A 12 6.48 -2.68 -2.42
CA VAL A 12 7.77 -3.32 -2.69
C VAL A 12 7.91 -4.59 -1.86
N ASN A 13 8.79 -5.50 -2.29
CA ASN A 13 9.19 -6.63 -1.46
C ASN A 13 9.77 -6.13 -0.15
N PHE A 14 9.51 -6.84 0.94
CA PHE A 14 10.11 -6.50 2.22
C PHE A 14 11.62 -6.76 2.16
N ASN A 15 12.41 -5.71 2.30
CA ASN A 15 13.88 -5.77 2.29
C ASN A 15 14.48 -4.69 3.20
N TYR A 16 13.69 -4.23 4.16
CA TYR A 16 14.08 -3.16 5.09
C TYR A 16 15.45 -3.45 5.74
N PRO A 17 16.35 -2.47 5.87
CA PRO A 17 16.17 -1.02 5.62
C PRO A 17 16.32 -0.60 4.15
N LEU A 18 16.78 -1.50 3.28
CA LEU A 18 16.82 -1.25 1.84
C LEU A 18 15.40 -1.28 1.27
N VAL A 19 15.28 -0.88 0.02
CA VAL A 19 14.02 -0.97 -0.72
C VAL A 19 14.05 -2.21 -1.60
N GLY A 20 13.04 -3.06 -1.48
CA GLY A 20 12.90 -4.23 -2.33
C GLY A 20 12.41 -3.88 -3.73
N ASN A 21 12.24 -4.90 -4.54
CA ASN A 21 11.70 -4.75 -5.89
C ASN A 21 10.23 -4.35 -5.84
N LEU A 22 9.80 -3.59 -6.85
CA LEU A 22 8.41 -3.20 -7.00
C LEU A 22 7.51 -4.43 -7.07
N ASN A 23 6.43 -4.43 -6.29
CA ASN A 23 5.48 -5.52 -6.25
C ASN A 23 4.58 -5.46 -7.49
N LEU A 24 4.52 -6.56 -8.22
CA LEU A 24 3.78 -6.65 -9.48
C LEU A 24 2.31 -6.29 -9.30
N GLY A 25 1.83 -5.39 -10.16
CA GLY A 25 0.43 -4.98 -10.20
C GLY A 25 0.07 -3.81 -9.29
N CYS A 26 0.95 -3.40 -8.38
CA CYS A 26 0.63 -2.33 -7.43
C CYS A 26 0.36 -1.00 -8.13
N LYS A 27 1.17 -0.63 -9.11
CA LYS A 27 1.04 0.67 -9.78
C LYS A 27 -0.27 0.79 -10.55
N GLU A 28 -0.68 -0.28 -11.20
CA GLU A 28 -1.96 -0.32 -11.92
C GLU A 28 -3.12 -0.04 -10.96
N VAL A 29 -3.16 -0.70 -9.82
CA VAL A 29 -4.24 -0.55 -8.84
C VAL A 29 -4.22 0.84 -8.20
N VAL A 30 -3.05 1.32 -7.80
CA VAL A 30 -2.90 2.66 -7.21
C VAL A 30 -3.36 3.73 -8.21
N THR A 31 -2.96 3.60 -9.48
CA THR A 31 -3.39 4.50 -10.53
C THR A 31 -4.90 4.51 -10.68
N LYS A 32 -5.53 3.34 -10.70
CA LYS A 32 -6.99 3.21 -10.84
C LYS A 32 -7.73 3.80 -9.64
N LEU A 33 -7.22 3.59 -8.44
CA LEU A 33 -7.79 4.21 -7.25
C LEU A 33 -7.73 5.74 -7.32
N PHE A 34 -6.60 6.28 -7.72
CA PHE A 34 -6.44 7.71 -7.91
C PHE A 34 -7.40 8.26 -8.97
N GLU A 35 -7.50 7.59 -10.11
CA GLU A 35 -8.38 8.01 -11.21
C GLU A 35 -9.87 7.95 -10.82
N LYS A 36 -10.24 7.06 -9.91
CA LYS A 36 -11.61 6.99 -9.36
C LYS A 36 -11.90 8.09 -8.33
N GLY A 37 -10.92 8.92 -7.99
CA GLY A 37 -11.10 10.04 -7.07
C GLY A 37 -10.82 9.72 -5.61
N HIS A 38 -10.24 8.57 -5.31
CA HIS A 38 -9.83 8.25 -3.94
C HIS A 38 -8.59 9.07 -3.55
N THR A 39 -8.52 9.44 -2.28
CA THR A 39 -7.37 10.17 -1.71
C THR A 39 -6.41 9.16 -1.11
N ILE A 40 -5.14 9.21 -1.51
CA ILE A 40 -4.15 8.23 -1.10
C ILE A 40 -3.14 8.86 -0.14
N HIS A 41 -3.04 8.29 1.07
CA HIS A 41 -2.04 8.67 2.07
C HIS A 41 -1.01 7.55 2.19
N LEU A 42 0.27 7.91 2.16
CA LEU A 42 1.33 6.94 2.46
C LEU A 42 1.35 6.69 3.96
N ASN A 43 1.20 5.43 4.35
CA ASN A 43 1.08 4.98 5.74
C ASN A 43 2.16 3.94 6.03
N THR A 44 3.39 4.40 6.25
CA THR A 44 4.56 3.55 6.38
C THR A 44 5.16 3.61 7.78
N TYR A 45 5.60 2.44 8.29
CA TYR A 45 6.31 2.35 9.55
C TYR A 45 7.65 3.09 9.53
N ARG A 46 8.21 3.35 8.34
CA ARG A 46 9.45 4.11 8.18
C ARG A 46 9.35 5.52 8.79
N ALA A 47 8.15 6.10 8.78
CA ALA A 47 7.90 7.40 9.42
C ALA A 47 8.10 7.37 10.93
N ASN A 48 7.94 6.20 11.56
CA ASN A 48 8.13 6.02 13.00
C ASN A 48 9.60 5.78 13.37
N ILE A 49 10.45 5.40 12.42
CA ILE A 49 11.82 4.95 12.70
C ILE A 49 12.81 6.09 12.55
N SER A 50 12.89 6.69 11.37
CA SER A 50 13.79 7.81 11.13
C SER A 50 13.44 8.58 9.87
N THR A 51 13.88 9.84 9.81
CA THR A 51 13.72 10.67 8.62
C THR A 51 14.45 10.05 7.42
N ILE A 52 15.63 9.46 7.63
CA ILE A 52 16.42 8.84 6.57
C ILE A 52 15.67 7.66 5.95
N ASP A 53 15.12 6.77 6.77
CA ASP A 53 14.38 5.60 6.28
C ASP A 53 13.17 6.01 5.47
N LEU A 54 12.45 7.04 5.92
CA LEU A 54 11.33 7.59 5.18
C LEU A 54 11.76 8.22 3.85
N GLU A 55 12.82 9.02 3.85
CA GLU A 55 13.34 9.67 2.64
C GLU A 55 13.74 8.65 1.57
N ILE A 56 14.32 7.52 1.97
CA ILE A 56 14.67 6.44 1.04
C ILE A 56 13.41 5.92 0.33
N ALA A 57 12.33 5.70 1.06
CA ALA A 57 11.07 5.27 0.48
C ALA A 57 10.47 6.33 -0.45
N LEU A 58 10.49 7.60 -0.04
CA LEU A 58 9.96 8.70 -0.83
C LEU A 58 10.75 8.90 -2.13
N GLU A 59 12.07 8.77 -2.08
CA GLU A 59 12.93 8.84 -3.26
C GLU A 59 12.59 7.72 -4.25
N PHE A 60 12.40 6.50 -3.75
CA PHE A 60 11.97 5.37 -4.58
C PHE A 60 10.62 5.65 -5.25
N LEU A 61 9.64 6.16 -4.49
CA LEU A 61 8.32 6.47 -5.03
C LEU A 61 8.37 7.58 -6.07
N LYS A 62 9.22 8.59 -5.88
CA LYS A 62 9.45 9.65 -6.84
C LYS A 62 10.06 9.08 -8.14
N ASN A 63 11.09 8.26 -8.01
CA ASN A 63 11.80 7.69 -9.16
C ASN A 63 10.95 6.68 -9.94
N ASN A 64 9.93 6.10 -9.32
CA ASN A 64 9.02 5.16 -9.95
C ASN A 64 7.65 5.76 -10.26
N GLU A 65 7.56 7.09 -10.22
CA GLU A 65 6.37 7.85 -10.64
C GLU A 65 5.11 7.51 -9.84
N PHE A 66 5.25 7.32 -8.51
CA PHE A 66 4.13 7.14 -7.60
C PHE A 66 3.72 8.41 -6.87
N MET A 67 4.63 9.38 -6.71
CA MET A 67 4.36 10.54 -5.85
C MET A 67 3.18 11.37 -6.32
N GLN A 68 2.88 11.36 -7.63
CA GLN A 68 1.73 12.07 -8.16
C GLN A 68 0.40 11.56 -7.64
N PHE A 69 0.35 10.32 -7.14
CA PHE A 69 -0.88 9.71 -6.61
C PHE A 69 -1.04 9.92 -5.11
N ILE A 70 0.02 10.33 -4.42
CA ILE A 70 0.05 10.41 -2.96
C ILE A 70 -0.21 11.84 -2.52
N SER A 71 -1.31 12.03 -1.76
CA SER A 71 -1.73 13.35 -1.26
C SER A 71 -0.94 13.79 -0.04
N SER A 72 -0.58 12.84 0.84
CA SER A 72 0.16 13.13 2.06
C SER A 72 0.88 11.91 2.57
N VAL A 73 1.82 12.13 3.49
CA VAL A 73 2.56 11.09 4.20
C VAL A 73 2.19 11.21 5.67
N ASN A 74 1.71 10.12 6.27
CA ASN A 74 1.36 10.13 7.69
C ASN A 74 2.62 10.32 8.54
N ALA A 75 2.53 11.21 9.54
CA ALA A 75 3.65 11.45 10.47
C ALA A 75 4.00 10.21 11.28
N GLN A 76 3.00 9.37 11.56
CA GLN A 76 3.15 8.08 12.22
C GLN A 76 2.25 7.07 11.53
N LYS A 77 2.71 5.82 11.47
CA LYS A 77 1.89 4.75 10.91
C LYS A 77 0.67 4.49 11.78
N ARG A 78 -0.48 4.45 11.13
CA ARG A 78 -1.72 3.95 11.71
C ARG A 78 -1.80 2.46 11.44
N LEU A 79 -2.06 1.67 12.50
CA LEU A 79 -2.16 0.23 12.36
C LEU A 79 -3.44 -0.15 11.60
N PRO A 80 -3.34 -1.09 10.65
CA PRO A 80 -4.51 -1.47 9.86
C PRO A 80 -5.48 -2.32 10.68
N PRO A 81 -6.80 -2.13 10.49
CA PRO A 81 -7.79 -3.10 10.97
C PRO A 81 -7.72 -4.38 10.12
N SER A 82 -8.45 -5.40 10.53
CA SER A 82 -8.64 -6.59 9.71
C SER A 82 -9.22 -6.23 8.34
N TRP A 83 -8.82 -6.97 7.31
CA TRP A 83 -9.27 -6.76 5.94
C TRP A 83 -10.77 -7.04 5.82
N ASP A 84 -11.52 -6.01 5.49
CA ASP A 84 -12.98 -6.08 5.26
C ASP A 84 -13.37 -4.87 4.40
N ILE A 85 -13.55 -5.10 3.11
CA ILE A 85 -13.86 -4.01 2.18
C ILE A 85 -15.22 -3.38 2.49
N ASP A 86 -16.22 -4.16 2.87
CA ASP A 86 -17.54 -3.62 3.17
C ASP A 86 -17.49 -2.68 4.39
N ALA A 87 -16.77 -3.08 5.43
CA ALA A 87 -16.54 -2.23 6.59
C ALA A 87 -15.76 -0.96 6.21
N ALA A 88 -14.75 -1.10 5.34
CA ALA A 88 -13.96 0.04 4.85
C ALA A 88 -14.84 1.05 4.10
N ILE A 89 -15.76 0.57 3.28
CA ILE A 89 -16.70 1.44 2.55
C ILE A 89 -17.57 2.23 3.53
N GLU A 90 -18.09 1.59 4.57
CA GLU A 90 -18.88 2.26 5.60
C GLU A 90 -18.06 3.33 6.35
N LEU A 91 -16.80 3.02 6.66
CA LEU A 91 -15.91 3.93 7.37
C LEU A 91 -15.27 4.97 6.44
N ASN A 92 -15.43 4.83 5.14
CA ASN A 92 -14.81 5.67 4.11
C ASN A 92 -13.27 5.69 4.19
N GLU A 93 -12.68 4.58 4.62
CA GLU A 93 -11.22 4.43 4.72
C GLU A 93 -10.83 2.96 4.53
N LEU A 94 -9.91 2.71 3.61
CA LEU A 94 -9.38 1.38 3.31
C LEU A 94 -7.87 1.36 3.54
N PHE A 95 -7.40 0.35 4.28
CA PHE A 95 -5.97 0.10 4.46
C PHE A 95 -5.50 -0.96 3.47
N LEU A 96 -4.55 -0.59 2.62
CA LEU A 96 -3.82 -1.51 1.76
C LEU A 96 -2.46 -1.73 2.38
N ASP A 97 -2.34 -2.84 3.13
CA ASP A 97 -1.24 -3.08 4.05
C ASP A 97 -1.09 -4.59 4.26
N ASP A 98 0.12 -5.12 4.10
CA ASP A 98 0.39 -6.54 4.30
C ASP A 98 0.12 -7.00 5.73
N ASP A 99 0.14 -6.10 6.71
CA ASP A 99 -0.20 -6.38 8.10
C ASP A 99 -1.71 -6.39 8.38
N SER A 100 -2.53 -6.02 7.41
CA SER A 100 -3.99 -6.10 7.56
C SER A 100 -4.42 -7.56 7.56
N ASP A 101 -4.90 -8.05 8.71
CA ASP A 101 -5.28 -9.46 8.85
C ASP A 101 -6.36 -9.84 7.83
N GLY A 102 -6.08 -10.86 7.03
CA GLY A 102 -6.97 -11.36 5.99
C GLY A 102 -6.78 -10.71 4.60
N ILE A 103 -5.93 -9.71 4.45
CA ILE A 103 -5.62 -9.19 3.12
C ILE A 103 -5.00 -10.29 2.26
N PRO A 104 -5.35 -10.39 0.96
CA PRO A 104 -4.73 -11.38 0.08
C PRO A 104 -3.21 -11.20 0.00
N LEU A 105 -2.49 -12.26 0.33
CA LEU A 105 -1.03 -12.28 0.34
C LEU A 105 -0.50 -13.35 -0.62
N LYS A 106 0.73 -13.16 -1.07
CA LYS A 106 1.50 -14.14 -1.82
C LYS A 106 2.93 -14.18 -1.27
N TRP A 107 3.64 -15.27 -1.53
CA TRP A 107 5.07 -15.33 -1.23
C TRP A 107 5.85 -14.40 -2.16
N ASP A 108 6.89 -13.76 -1.62
CA ASP A 108 7.83 -13.02 -2.44
C ASP A 108 8.73 -14.00 -3.23
N GLN A 109 9.63 -13.46 -4.03
CA GLN A 109 10.53 -14.26 -4.89
C GLN A 109 11.48 -15.14 -4.09
N THR A 110 11.78 -14.77 -2.84
CA THR A 110 12.67 -15.57 -1.98
C THR A 110 11.94 -16.74 -1.32
N GLY A 111 10.62 -16.72 -1.28
CA GLY A 111 9.79 -17.67 -0.56
C GLY A 111 9.87 -17.53 0.96
N LYS A 112 10.46 -16.46 1.48
CA LYS A 112 10.67 -16.26 2.92
C LYS A 112 9.67 -15.30 3.54
N MET A 113 9.19 -14.32 2.76
CA MET A 113 8.26 -13.28 3.23
C MET A 113 7.02 -13.25 2.35
N LYS A 114 5.91 -12.91 2.97
CA LYS A 114 4.66 -12.66 2.24
C LYS A 114 4.51 -11.19 1.94
N MET A 115 3.84 -10.88 0.86
CA MET A 115 3.52 -9.52 0.45
C MET A 115 2.12 -9.47 -0.16
N VAL A 116 1.57 -8.28 -0.30
CA VAL A 116 0.21 -8.09 -0.85
C VAL A 116 0.13 -8.69 -2.26
N ASP A 117 -0.91 -9.49 -2.49
CA ASP A 117 -1.24 -10.01 -3.81
C ASP A 117 -2.17 -9.03 -4.53
N TRP A 118 -1.57 -8.13 -5.32
CA TRP A 118 -2.31 -7.09 -6.00
C TRP A 118 -3.27 -7.61 -7.07
N ARG A 119 -3.00 -8.79 -7.62
CA ARG A 119 -3.90 -9.41 -8.59
C ARG A 119 -5.25 -9.74 -7.95
N VAL A 120 -5.22 -10.33 -6.75
CA VAL A 120 -6.44 -10.68 -6.02
C VAL A 120 -7.10 -9.42 -5.44
N VAL A 121 -6.31 -8.50 -4.88
CA VAL A 121 -6.82 -7.21 -4.38
C VAL A 121 -7.53 -6.45 -5.50
N LYS A 122 -6.94 -6.37 -6.69
CA LYS A 122 -7.56 -5.72 -7.85
C LYS A 122 -8.94 -6.30 -8.14
N SER A 123 -9.05 -7.62 -8.18
CA SER A 123 -10.32 -8.30 -8.45
C SER A 123 -11.38 -7.96 -7.40
N LEU A 124 -11.00 -7.96 -6.12
CA LEU A 124 -11.91 -7.64 -5.02
C LEU A 124 -12.37 -6.18 -5.06
N LEU A 125 -11.46 -5.25 -5.31
CA LEU A 125 -11.78 -3.82 -5.42
C LEU A 125 -12.71 -3.56 -6.60
N LYS A 126 -12.48 -4.25 -7.71
CA LYS A 126 -13.33 -4.15 -8.91
C LYS A 126 -14.74 -4.65 -8.63
N GLN A 127 -14.88 -5.79 -7.94
CA GLN A 127 -16.19 -6.34 -7.57
C GLN A 127 -17.01 -5.36 -6.72
N LYS A 128 -16.34 -4.57 -5.89
CA LYS A 128 -16.99 -3.59 -5.01
C LYS A 128 -17.14 -2.21 -5.64
N GLY A 129 -16.74 -2.05 -6.90
CA GLY A 129 -16.88 -0.78 -7.61
C GLY A 129 -15.91 0.31 -7.17
N LEU A 130 -14.82 -0.05 -6.49
CA LEU A 130 -13.82 0.92 -6.03
C LEU A 130 -12.79 1.28 -7.12
N ILE A 131 -12.69 0.44 -8.11
CA ILE A 131 -11.89 0.72 -9.31
C ILE A 131 -12.62 0.31 -10.58
#